data_c9c999a2df3f0a8427836d1bc0a045a6
#
_entry.id   c9c999a2df3f0a8427836d1bc0a045a6
#
_cell.length_a   1.000
_cell.length_b   1.000
_cell.length_c   1.000
_cell.angle_alpha   90.00
_cell.angle_beta   90.00
_cell.angle_gamma   90.00
#
_symmetry.space_group_name_H-M   'P 1'
#
loop_
_entity.id
_entity.type
_entity.pdbx_description
1 polymer ?
#
loop_
_entity_poly.entity_id
_entity_poly.type
_entity_poly.pdbx_seq_one_letter_code
_entity_poly.pdbx_strand_id
1 'polypeptide(L)'
;MHIQGKGTKLDVKTQLSDYGESMISKTSEYALRAMVFLAENPSSSSPLQVIAATTQVPSGYLSKVLQQLVRAGLLTSQRGLGGGFSLARPASELSVYEVVQAVDPISRILECPLKLPEHREELCALHRRLDDVMEMVEHSFRLTSVADLLKKPTFPKVLAAKKTAKRKSSIR
;
A
#
# COMPACT_ATOMS: atom_id res chain seq x y z
N MET A 1 -51.94 -25.96 -10.99
CA MET A 1 -50.67 -26.18 -10.26
C MET A 1 -49.77 -24.98 -10.52
N HIS A 2 -49.86 -23.95 -9.63
CA HIS A 2 -49.13 -22.67 -9.76
C HIS A 2 -47.84 -22.77 -9.01
N ILE A 3 -46.71 -22.65 -9.72
CA ILE A 3 -45.38 -22.53 -9.10
C ILE A 3 -45.00 -21.04 -9.13
N GLN A 4 -45.12 -20.38 -7.99
CA GLN A 4 -44.62 -19.02 -7.79
C GLN A 4 -43.12 -19.12 -7.49
N GLY A 5 -42.28 -18.75 -8.46
CA GLY A 5 -40.87 -18.53 -8.27
C GLY A 5 -40.64 -17.24 -7.49
N LYS A 6 -40.20 -17.37 -6.22
CA LYS A 6 -39.69 -16.25 -5.44
C LYS A 6 -38.32 -15.85 -6.03
N GLY A 7 -38.30 -14.76 -6.79
CA GLY A 7 -37.08 -14.10 -7.22
C GLY A 7 -36.36 -13.49 -6.00
N THR A 8 -35.30 -14.12 -5.53
CA THR A 8 -34.39 -13.54 -4.59
C THR A 8 -33.67 -12.36 -5.27
N LYS A 9 -33.99 -11.14 -4.86
CA LYS A 9 -33.20 -9.96 -5.21
C LYS A 9 -31.79 -10.20 -4.65
N LEU A 10 -30.86 -10.54 -5.52
CA LEU A 10 -29.44 -10.55 -5.21
C LEU A 10 -29.02 -9.11 -4.88
N ASP A 11 -28.61 -8.91 -3.65
CA ASP A 11 -28.16 -7.60 -3.16
C ASP A 11 -26.79 -7.31 -3.76
N VAL A 12 -26.76 -6.47 -4.78
CA VAL A 12 -25.56 -6.05 -5.51
C VAL A 12 -24.50 -5.43 -4.58
N LYS A 13 -24.91 -4.92 -3.42
CA LYS A 13 -23.98 -4.40 -2.39
C LYS A 13 -23.12 -5.48 -1.76
N THR A 14 -23.63 -6.71 -1.60
CA THR A 14 -22.86 -7.82 -0.99
C THR A 14 -21.85 -8.40 -1.97
N GLN A 15 -22.07 -8.29 -3.29
CA GLN A 15 -21.11 -8.75 -4.29
C GLN A 15 -19.95 -7.79 -4.56
N LEU A 16 -20.08 -6.51 -4.18
CA LEU A 16 -19.03 -5.50 -4.35
C LEU A 16 -17.96 -5.53 -3.23
N SER A 17 -18.21 -6.24 -2.14
CA SER A 17 -17.21 -6.42 -1.07
C SER A 17 -16.13 -7.46 -1.37
N ASP A 18 -16.31 -8.23 -2.43
CA ASP A 18 -15.41 -9.33 -2.85
C ASP A 18 -14.63 -9.02 -4.15
N TYR A 19 -14.56 -7.75 -4.52
CA TYR A 19 -13.60 -7.28 -5.53
C TYR A 19 -12.21 -7.29 -4.93
N GLY A 20 -11.65 -8.49 -4.78
CA GLY A 20 -10.47 -8.31 -4.12
C GLY A 20 -9.41 -9.32 -4.03
N GLU A 21 -9.17 -10.16 -4.93
CA GLU A 21 -7.81 -10.66 -5.13
C GLU A 21 -7.15 -9.79 -6.19
N SER A 22 -6.68 -8.61 -5.74
CA SER A 22 -5.78 -7.77 -6.52
C SER A 22 -4.51 -8.56 -6.81
N MET A 23 -3.92 -8.42 -8.00
CA MET A 23 -2.58 -8.93 -8.33
C MET A 23 -1.51 -8.43 -7.35
N ILE A 24 -1.80 -7.37 -6.62
CA ILE A 24 -0.96 -6.79 -5.58
C ILE A 24 -1.59 -7.13 -4.24
N SER A 25 -0.81 -7.68 -3.32
CA SER A 25 -1.30 -8.03 -1.99
C SER A 25 -1.84 -6.82 -1.24
N LYS A 26 -2.74 -7.05 -0.29
CA LYS A 26 -3.23 -5.99 0.61
C LYS A 26 -2.09 -5.32 1.38
N THR A 27 -1.03 -6.04 1.69
CA THR A 27 0.17 -5.51 2.35
C THR A 27 0.83 -4.44 1.50
N SER A 28 1.09 -4.76 0.23
CA SER A 28 1.68 -3.84 -0.73
C SER A 28 0.78 -2.64 -1.02
N GLU A 29 -0.54 -2.86 -1.17
CA GLU A 29 -1.50 -1.79 -1.34
C GLU A 29 -1.50 -0.83 -0.14
N TYR A 30 -1.49 -1.34 1.08
CA TYR A 30 -1.45 -0.53 2.29
C TYR A 30 -0.14 0.24 2.45
N ALA A 31 0.99 -0.38 2.06
CA ALA A 31 2.27 0.30 2.00
C ALA A 31 2.25 1.47 1.02
N LEU A 32 1.76 1.25 -0.20
CA LEU A 32 1.65 2.30 -1.21
C LEU A 32 0.70 3.42 -0.78
N ARG A 33 -0.44 3.12 -0.17
CA ARG A 33 -1.34 4.14 0.39
C ARG A 33 -0.62 5.01 1.44
N ALA A 34 0.15 4.40 2.34
CA ALA A 34 0.90 5.13 3.35
C ALA A 34 1.99 6.02 2.73
N MET A 35 2.72 5.51 1.74
CA MET A 35 3.77 6.26 1.03
C MET A 35 3.19 7.46 0.29
N VAL A 36 2.06 7.30 -0.43
CA VAL A 36 1.36 8.38 -1.13
C VAL A 36 0.88 9.44 -0.13
N PHE A 37 0.25 9.02 0.98
CA PHE A 37 -0.19 9.94 2.03
C PHE A 37 0.98 10.78 2.58
N LEU A 38 2.12 10.16 2.89
CA LEU A 38 3.31 10.85 3.40
C LEU A 38 3.92 11.77 2.35
N ALA A 39 3.88 11.39 1.08
CA ALA A 39 4.35 12.22 -0.03
C ALA A 39 3.46 13.45 -0.29
N GLU A 40 2.14 13.34 -0.05
CA GLU A 40 1.21 14.48 -0.08
C GLU A 40 1.42 15.46 1.10
N ASN A 41 2.08 15.00 2.18
CA ASN A 41 2.28 15.76 3.43
C ASN A 41 3.77 15.85 3.83
N PRO A 42 4.66 16.37 2.98
CA PRO A 42 6.11 16.28 3.17
C PRO A 42 6.66 17.13 4.31
N SER A 43 5.89 18.13 4.78
CA SER A 43 6.40 19.17 5.71
C SER A 43 6.47 18.76 7.18
N SER A 44 5.96 17.57 7.55
CA SER A 44 5.96 17.12 8.95
C SER A 44 5.83 15.60 9.06
N SER A 45 6.42 15.03 10.12
CA SER A 45 6.14 13.65 10.46
C SER A 45 4.66 13.46 10.81
N SER A 46 4.06 12.37 10.34
CA SER A 46 2.65 12.06 10.56
C SER A 46 2.50 10.91 11.56
N PRO A 47 1.70 11.08 12.64
CA PRO A 47 1.43 10.02 13.60
C PRO A 47 0.71 8.82 12.92
N LEU A 48 0.98 7.60 13.42
CA LEU A 48 0.35 6.37 12.94
C LEU A 48 -1.18 6.49 12.81
N GLN A 49 -1.85 7.07 13.82
CA GLN A 49 -3.31 7.20 13.86
C GLN A 49 -3.84 8.10 12.74
N VAL A 50 -3.11 9.16 12.40
CA VAL A 50 -3.49 10.06 11.30
C VAL A 50 -3.36 9.34 9.97
N ILE A 51 -2.25 8.64 9.75
CA ILE A 51 -2.05 7.84 8.53
C ILE A 51 -3.14 6.78 8.42
N ALA A 52 -3.39 6.00 9.49
CA ALA A 52 -4.38 4.94 9.51
C ALA A 52 -5.80 5.43 9.20
N ALA A 53 -6.21 6.53 9.83
CA ALA A 53 -7.54 7.11 9.62
C ALA A 53 -7.73 7.63 8.19
N THR A 54 -6.72 8.30 7.62
CA THR A 54 -6.81 8.88 6.28
C THR A 54 -6.74 7.81 5.19
N THR A 55 -5.83 6.85 5.34
CA THR A 55 -5.63 5.77 4.35
C THR A 55 -6.63 4.63 4.50
N GLN A 56 -7.45 4.65 5.56
CA GLN A 56 -8.42 3.60 5.92
C GLN A 56 -7.77 2.22 6.07
N VAL A 57 -6.57 2.21 6.66
CA VAL A 57 -5.84 0.97 6.98
C VAL A 57 -5.93 0.72 8.48
N PRO A 58 -6.26 -0.51 8.94
CA PRO A 58 -6.28 -0.83 10.36
C PRO A 58 -4.94 -0.51 11.04
N SER A 59 -4.94 0.28 12.12
CA SER A 59 -3.73 0.82 12.74
C SER A 59 -2.74 -0.25 13.20
N GLY A 60 -3.23 -1.38 13.74
CA GLY A 60 -2.38 -2.49 14.18
C GLY A 60 -1.64 -3.16 13.02
N TYR A 61 -2.28 -3.25 11.85
CA TYR A 61 -1.65 -3.78 10.64
C TYR A 61 -0.67 -2.75 10.03
N LEU A 62 -1.12 -1.49 9.92
CA LEU A 62 -0.31 -0.39 9.38
C LEU A 62 0.99 -0.21 10.16
N SER A 63 0.96 -0.36 11.49
CA SER A 63 2.17 -0.28 12.32
C SER A 63 3.26 -1.26 11.86
N LYS A 64 2.90 -2.49 11.54
CA LYS A 64 3.84 -3.51 11.02
C LYS A 64 4.39 -3.11 9.65
N VAL A 65 3.52 -2.66 8.76
CA VAL A 65 3.89 -2.21 7.41
C VAL A 65 4.87 -1.02 7.47
N LEU A 66 4.56 0.01 8.26
CA LEU A 66 5.44 1.17 8.43
C LEU A 66 6.80 0.80 9.01
N GLN A 67 6.84 -0.15 9.96
CA GLN A 67 8.10 -0.65 10.50
C GLN A 67 8.95 -1.39 9.46
N GLN A 68 8.32 -2.14 8.53
CA GLN A 68 9.04 -2.76 7.41
C GLN A 68 9.63 -1.70 6.49
N LEU A 69 8.86 -0.67 6.14
CA LEU A 69 9.32 0.45 5.32
C LEU A 69 10.48 1.24 5.98
N VAL A 70 10.43 1.43 7.31
CA VAL A 70 11.54 2.03 8.07
C VAL A 70 12.78 1.15 8.01
N ARG A 71 12.66 -0.16 8.22
CA ARG A 71 13.80 -1.09 8.13
C ARG A 71 14.43 -1.12 6.73
N ALA A 72 13.61 -0.94 5.70
CA ALA A 72 14.06 -0.86 4.31
C ALA A 72 14.65 0.53 3.95
N GLY A 73 14.68 1.50 4.88
CA GLY A 73 15.21 2.84 4.63
C GLY A 73 14.33 3.73 3.74
N LEU A 74 13.06 3.37 3.54
CA LEU A 74 12.11 4.14 2.75
C LEU A 74 11.39 5.20 3.59
N LEU A 75 11.27 4.95 4.90
CA LEU A 75 10.71 5.87 5.88
C LEU A 75 11.68 6.13 7.01
N THR A 76 11.51 7.27 7.67
CA THR A 76 12.08 7.57 8.98
C THR A 76 10.99 7.58 10.03
N SER A 77 11.32 7.26 11.28
CA SER A 77 10.39 7.34 12.40
C SER A 77 11.00 8.19 13.52
N GLN A 78 10.21 9.10 14.06
CA GLN A 78 10.60 9.96 15.19
C GLN A 78 9.68 9.71 16.38
N ARG A 79 10.23 9.56 17.58
CA ARG A 79 9.49 9.39 18.82
C ARG A 79 9.22 10.75 19.48
N GLY A 80 8.21 10.79 20.35
CA GLY A 80 7.92 11.94 21.22
C GLY A 80 6.82 12.86 20.69
N LEU A 81 6.73 14.04 21.29
CA LEU A 81 5.73 15.05 20.94
C LEU A 81 5.99 15.58 19.54
N GLY A 82 5.02 15.41 18.63
CA GLY A 82 5.19 15.74 17.21
C GLY A 82 5.90 14.66 16.40
N GLY A 83 6.16 13.48 17.00
CA GLY A 83 6.74 12.32 16.32
C GLY A 83 5.76 11.62 15.37
N GLY A 84 6.29 10.72 14.57
CA GLY A 84 5.55 9.98 13.55
C GLY A 84 6.47 9.44 12.48
N PHE A 85 5.93 9.29 11.28
CA PHE A 85 6.63 8.77 10.11
C PHE A 85 6.73 9.84 9.04
N SER A 86 7.84 9.85 8.31
CA SER A 86 8.07 10.70 7.13
C SER A 86 8.89 9.93 6.09
N LEU A 87 8.86 10.39 4.84
CA LEU A 87 9.72 9.82 3.80
C LEU A 87 11.19 10.02 4.14
N ALA A 88 12.02 9.00 3.91
CA ALA A 88 13.47 9.08 4.12
C ALA A 88 14.17 9.84 2.99
N ARG A 89 13.57 9.88 1.80
CA ARG A 89 14.07 10.51 0.57
C ARG A 89 12.92 11.21 -0.16
N PRO A 90 13.19 12.13 -1.10
CA PRO A 90 12.15 12.73 -1.94
C PRO A 90 11.30 11.66 -2.65
N ALA A 91 9.99 11.89 -2.75
CA ALA A 91 9.07 10.94 -3.38
C ALA A 91 9.44 10.60 -4.85
N SER A 92 10.15 11.48 -5.54
CA SER A 92 10.67 11.27 -6.89
C SER A 92 11.82 10.27 -6.97
N GLU A 93 12.47 9.99 -5.84
CA GLU A 93 13.59 9.05 -5.73
C GLU A 93 13.18 7.69 -5.15
N LEU A 94 11.90 7.53 -4.85
CA LEU A 94 11.31 6.31 -4.29
C LEU A 94 10.45 5.65 -5.36
N SER A 95 10.83 4.46 -5.82
CA SER A 95 10.05 3.71 -6.80
C SER A 95 8.93 2.90 -6.12
N VAL A 96 7.85 2.67 -6.84
CA VAL A 96 6.79 1.72 -6.42
C VAL A 96 7.38 0.33 -6.18
N TYR A 97 8.38 -0.07 -6.98
CA TYR A 97 9.08 -1.34 -6.81
C TYR A 97 9.74 -1.47 -5.44
N GLU A 98 10.51 -0.47 -4.99
CA GLU A 98 11.16 -0.50 -3.67
C GLU A 98 10.15 -0.65 -2.55
N VAL A 99 9.01 0.05 -2.65
CA VAL A 99 7.94 -0.03 -1.65
C VAL A 99 7.36 -1.43 -1.57
N VAL A 100 7.03 -2.03 -2.71
CA VAL A 100 6.45 -3.38 -2.78
C VAL A 100 7.47 -4.42 -2.29
N GLN A 101 8.72 -4.34 -2.76
CA GLN A 101 9.79 -5.26 -2.35
C GLN A 101 10.06 -5.23 -0.85
N ALA A 102 9.86 -4.09 -0.18
CA ALA A 102 10.09 -3.95 1.25
C ALA A 102 9.06 -4.69 2.12
N VAL A 103 7.85 -4.92 1.63
CA VAL A 103 6.75 -5.45 2.44
C VAL A 103 6.22 -6.80 1.96
N ASP A 104 6.22 -7.02 0.66
CA ASP A 104 5.75 -8.25 0.03
C ASP A 104 6.37 -8.38 -1.37
N PRO A 105 7.56 -8.98 -1.47
CA PRO A 105 8.34 -9.02 -2.69
C PRO A 105 7.61 -9.74 -3.83
N ILE A 106 7.65 -9.16 -5.03
CA ILE A 106 7.25 -9.85 -6.25
C ILE A 106 8.28 -10.94 -6.53
N SER A 107 7.82 -12.18 -6.54
CA SER A 107 8.67 -13.34 -6.80
C SER A 107 8.62 -13.71 -8.28
N ARG A 108 9.78 -13.74 -8.93
CA ARG A 108 9.95 -14.27 -10.29
C ARG A 108 9.94 -15.79 -10.25
N ILE A 109 9.50 -16.43 -11.32
CA ILE A 109 9.50 -17.89 -11.48
C ILE A 109 10.82 -18.30 -12.11
N LEU A 110 11.82 -18.60 -11.28
CA LEU A 110 13.16 -18.99 -11.76
C LEU A 110 13.26 -20.49 -12.05
N GLU A 111 12.44 -21.30 -11.41
CA GLU A 111 12.42 -22.76 -11.57
C GLU A 111 10.97 -23.23 -11.76
N CYS A 112 10.78 -24.28 -12.55
CA CYS A 112 9.43 -24.84 -12.78
C CYS A 112 8.86 -25.44 -11.48
N PRO A 113 7.73 -24.92 -10.94
CA PRO A 113 7.13 -25.42 -9.71
C PRO A 113 6.72 -26.90 -9.75
N LEU A 114 6.50 -27.45 -10.96
CA LEU A 114 6.13 -28.85 -11.15
C LEU A 114 7.31 -29.81 -10.96
N LYS A 115 8.57 -29.27 -10.96
CA LYS A 115 9.81 -30.05 -10.78
C LYS A 115 9.95 -31.26 -11.72
N LEU A 116 9.35 -31.18 -12.91
CA LEU A 116 9.44 -32.23 -13.91
C LEU A 116 10.87 -32.29 -14.46
N PRO A 117 11.43 -33.48 -14.72
CA PRO A 117 12.78 -33.63 -15.26
C PRO A 117 13.03 -32.83 -16.55
N GLU A 118 12.02 -32.78 -17.42
CA GLU A 118 12.05 -32.07 -18.70
C GLU A 118 12.09 -30.54 -18.55
N HIS A 119 11.76 -30.02 -17.35
CA HIS A 119 11.71 -28.58 -17.05
C HIS A 119 12.88 -28.11 -16.17
N ARG A 120 13.96 -28.90 -16.06
CA ARG A 120 15.10 -28.56 -15.19
C ARG A 120 15.96 -27.44 -15.73
N GLU A 121 16.15 -27.41 -17.04
CA GLU A 121 17.02 -26.41 -17.70
C GLU A 121 16.25 -25.17 -18.16
N GLU A 122 14.95 -25.33 -18.47
CA GLU A 122 14.10 -24.25 -18.94
C GLU A 122 12.69 -24.34 -18.36
N LEU A 123 12.08 -23.15 -18.12
CA LEU A 123 10.68 -23.10 -17.76
C LEU A 123 9.80 -23.64 -18.90
N CYS A 124 8.77 -24.42 -18.56
CA CYS A 124 7.76 -24.77 -19.54
C CYS A 124 7.02 -23.51 -20.05
N ALA A 125 6.37 -23.63 -21.20
CA ALA A 125 5.71 -22.51 -21.87
C ALA A 125 4.72 -21.74 -20.97
N LEU A 126 4.00 -22.46 -20.08
CA LEU A 126 3.10 -21.85 -19.11
C LEU A 126 3.86 -20.98 -18.09
N HIS A 127 4.87 -21.56 -17.41
CA HIS A 127 5.57 -20.83 -16.34
C HIS A 127 6.46 -19.71 -16.88
N ARG A 128 7.03 -19.89 -18.09
CA ARG A 128 7.73 -18.82 -18.79
C ARG A 128 6.77 -17.65 -19.05
N ARG A 129 5.56 -17.91 -19.56
CA ARG A 129 4.59 -16.85 -19.83
C ARG A 129 4.14 -16.11 -18.56
N LEU A 130 3.97 -16.85 -17.46
CA LEU A 130 3.66 -16.23 -16.15
C LEU A 130 4.82 -15.37 -15.65
N ASP A 131 6.06 -15.84 -15.79
CA ASP A 131 7.25 -15.09 -15.43
C ASP A 131 7.44 -13.82 -16.26
N ASP A 132 7.20 -13.88 -17.58
CA ASP A 132 7.21 -12.70 -18.47
C ASP A 132 6.25 -11.61 -17.98
N VAL A 133 5.05 -12.00 -17.49
CA VAL A 133 4.08 -11.05 -16.93
C VAL A 133 4.60 -10.43 -15.63
N MET A 134 5.21 -11.22 -14.74
CA MET A 134 5.81 -10.71 -13.51
C MET A 134 6.95 -9.74 -13.82
N GLU A 135 7.76 -10.02 -14.84
CA GLU A 135 8.81 -9.11 -15.29
C GLU A 135 8.26 -7.77 -15.77
N MET A 136 7.19 -7.79 -16.57
CA MET A 136 6.54 -6.56 -17.02
C MET A 136 6.00 -5.72 -15.86
N VAL A 137 5.41 -6.35 -14.85
CA VAL A 137 4.92 -5.67 -13.64
C VAL A 137 6.09 -5.07 -12.87
N GLU A 138 7.15 -5.84 -12.64
CA GLU A 138 8.36 -5.39 -11.95
C GLU A 138 8.99 -4.19 -12.68
N HIS A 139 9.14 -4.28 -13.99
CA HIS A 139 9.67 -3.19 -14.82
C HIS A 139 8.82 -1.92 -14.71
N SER A 140 7.49 -2.04 -14.81
CA SER A 140 6.57 -0.92 -14.66
C SER A 140 6.72 -0.26 -13.29
N PHE A 141 6.84 -1.05 -12.22
CA PHE A 141 7.01 -0.53 -10.85
C PHE A 141 8.37 0.15 -10.62
N ARG A 142 9.43 -0.32 -11.28
CA ARG A 142 10.75 0.33 -11.23
C ARG A 142 10.73 1.71 -11.90
N LEU A 143 9.97 1.87 -12.98
CA LEU A 143 9.85 3.12 -13.72
C LEU A 143 8.89 4.12 -13.10
N THR A 144 8.04 3.69 -12.15
CA THR A 144 7.04 4.56 -11.51
C THR A 144 7.56 5.01 -10.15
N SER A 145 7.74 6.30 -9.97
CA SER A 145 8.07 6.89 -8.67
C SER A 145 6.82 7.09 -7.80
N VAL A 146 6.99 7.21 -6.49
CA VAL A 146 5.92 7.62 -5.58
C VAL A 146 5.37 9.00 -5.96
N ALA A 147 6.23 9.91 -6.47
CA ALA A 147 5.80 11.22 -6.95
C ALA A 147 4.86 11.13 -8.16
N ASP A 148 5.03 10.12 -9.03
CA ASP A 148 4.14 9.92 -10.18
C ASP A 148 2.71 9.58 -9.76
N LEU A 149 2.53 8.98 -8.58
CA LEU A 149 1.22 8.65 -8.02
C LEU A 149 0.47 9.87 -7.49
N LEU A 150 1.16 11.02 -7.31
CA LEU A 150 0.58 12.26 -6.80
C LEU A 150 -0.08 13.13 -7.89
N LYS A 151 -0.06 12.71 -9.14
CA LYS A 151 -0.64 13.48 -10.27
C LYS A 151 -2.14 13.79 -10.10
N LYS A 152 -2.83 13.01 -9.27
CA LYS A 152 -4.20 13.30 -8.81
C LYS A 152 -4.26 13.07 -7.30
N PRO A 153 -4.96 13.93 -6.52
CA PRO A 153 -5.12 13.71 -5.08
C PRO A 153 -5.75 12.35 -4.81
N THR A 154 -5.11 11.54 -3.98
CA THR A 154 -5.58 10.21 -3.63
C THR A 154 -6.45 10.23 -2.38
N PHE A 155 -6.13 11.14 -1.44
CA PHE A 155 -6.84 11.25 -0.17
C PHE A 155 -7.46 12.63 0.02
N PRO A 156 -8.54 12.75 0.83
CA PRO A 156 -9.05 14.04 1.26
C PRO A 156 -7.95 14.84 1.96
N LYS A 157 -7.85 16.15 1.67
CA LYS A 157 -6.90 17.01 2.37
C LYS A 157 -7.16 16.92 3.87
N VAL A 158 -6.16 16.50 4.64
CA VAL A 158 -6.22 16.51 6.09
C VAL A 158 -6.23 17.97 6.51
N LEU A 159 -7.37 18.45 7.02
CA LEU A 159 -7.44 19.75 7.66
C LEU A 159 -6.49 19.72 8.85
N ALA A 160 -5.41 20.48 8.79
CA ALA A 160 -4.47 20.60 9.89
C ALA A 160 -5.25 20.90 11.16
N ALA A 161 -5.19 20.00 12.15
CA ALA A 161 -5.83 20.19 13.43
C ALA A 161 -5.31 21.51 14.00
N LYS A 162 -6.19 22.54 14.06
CA LYS A 162 -5.88 23.82 14.69
C LYS A 162 -5.43 23.47 16.11
N LYS A 163 -4.17 23.75 16.42
CA LYS A 163 -3.67 23.74 17.80
C LYS A 163 -4.53 24.74 18.57
N THR A 164 -5.54 24.26 19.26
CA THR A 164 -6.25 25.04 20.27
C THR A 164 -5.28 25.28 21.41
N ALA A 165 -4.55 26.40 21.33
CA ALA A 165 -3.78 26.94 22.43
C ALA A 165 -4.78 27.29 23.54
N LYS A 166 -4.91 26.40 24.51
CA LYS A 166 -5.62 26.66 25.77
C LYS A 166 -4.81 27.71 26.53
N ARG A 167 -5.16 29.00 26.32
CA ARG A 167 -4.73 30.08 27.22
C ARG A 167 -5.27 29.73 28.62
N LYS A 168 -4.38 29.29 29.49
CA LYS A 168 -4.63 29.35 30.92
C LYS A 168 -4.72 30.81 31.28
N SER A 169 -5.94 31.34 31.46
CA SER A 169 -6.15 32.60 32.16
C SER A 169 -5.79 32.37 33.61
N SER A 170 -4.71 32.95 34.05
CA SER A 170 -4.40 33.22 35.44
C SER A 170 -5.49 34.09 35.99
N ILE A 171 -6.20 33.61 37.03
CA ILE A 171 -7.02 34.43 37.90
C ILE A 171 -6.34 34.44 39.27
N ARG A 172 -6.16 35.64 39.72
CA ARG A 172 -5.63 36.00 41.04
C ARG A 172 -6.41 35.35 42.18
#